data_c8aa1e16a9248023274fb6c7be2b8e9e
#
_entry.id   c8aa1e16a9248023274fb6c7be2b8e9e
#
_cell.length_a   1.000
_cell.length_b   1.000
_cell.length_c   1.000
_cell.angle_alpha   90.00
_cell.angle_beta   90.00
_cell.angle_gamma   90.00
#
_symmetry.space_group_name_H-M   'P 1'
#
loop_
_entity.id
_entity.type
_entity.pdbx_description
1 polymer ?
#
loop_
_entity_poly.entity_id
_entity_poly.type
_entity_poly.pdbx_seq_one_letter_code
_entity_poly.pdbx_strand_id
1 'polypeptide(L)'
;MWMSLRRLAAVVFTSLALTGAAFAGDGVGARGPVYDITHFDVLPVTSPFDSEQIAYAALFKYRDASESDSGSESFRVVNWLLAPNHSQIIDVWRSLDAFEAHLAQSHSVEFRLAVQVQPPPPPPAFNCCIGSPIDDRQYSLVKSFNMPWTSNLLPSGVGLKNSALFVVTYIDFLADGDPGKGQDDLVRYGSDSSKVSGQLSFTVLQQLDRPNRFATLEVWDTETDYNAWQNDPKTNKFLAKVMPLLGSPLDHRLNILCGETYVDGTGCVPP
;
A
#
# COMPACT_ATOMS: atom_id res chain seq x y z
N MET A 1 -5.74 46.61 48.26
CA MET A 1 -6.95 45.84 47.98
C MET A 1 -7.03 45.71 46.47
N TRP A 2 -6.42 44.67 45.89
CA TRP A 2 -6.37 44.41 44.47
C TRP A 2 -6.90 42.98 44.20
N MET A 3 -8.06 42.89 43.59
CA MET A 3 -8.70 41.64 43.18
C MET A 3 -8.15 41.22 41.81
N SER A 4 -7.50 40.08 41.76
CA SER A 4 -7.04 39.42 40.54
C SER A 4 -8.19 38.61 39.97
N LEU A 5 -8.70 39.01 38.82
CA LEU A 5 -9.63 38.20 38.00
C LEU A 5 -8.81 37.18 37.18
N ARG A 6 -8.87 35.92 37.57
CA ARG A 6 -8.42 34.80 36.71
C ARG A 6 -9.53 34.49 35.68
N ARG A 7 -9.28 34.80 34.42
CA ARG A 7 -10.11 34.33 33.32
C ARG A 7 -9.74 32.90 33.00
N LEU A 8 -10.66 31.98 33.26
CA LEU A 8 -10.60 30.61 32.69
C LEU A 8 -10.93 30.73 31.20
N ALA A 9 -9.99 30.41 30.35
CA ALA A 9 -10.23 30.14 28.95
C ALA A 9 -10.73 28.67 28.80
N ALA A 10 -12.02 28.53 28.51
CA ALA A 10 -12.58 27.24 28.11
C ALA A 10 -12.14 26.97 26.68
N VAL A 11 -11.27 25.97 26.50
CA VAL A 11 -10.93 25.44 25.19
C VAL A 11 -12.09 24.55 24.76
N VAL A 12 -12.88 25.04 23.83
CA VAL A 12 -13.93 24.27 23.16
C VAL A 12 -13.25 23.39 22.13
N PHE A 13 -13.12 22.10 22.44
CA PHE A 13 -12.80 21.08 21.43
C PHE A 13 -14.01 20.92 20.50
N THR A 14 -13.96 21.56 19.34
CA THR A 14 -14.84 21.21 18.23
C THR A 14 -14.36 19.88 17.66
N SER A 15 -15.06 18.80 18.02
CA SER A 15 -14.94 17.53 17.37
C SER A 15 -15.33 17.71 15.90
N LEU A 16 -14.37 17.72 14.98
CA LEU A 16 -14.65 17.51 13.57
C LEU A 16 -15.15 16.07 13.44
N ALA A 17 -16.47 15.91 13.44
CA ALA A 17 -17.06 14.68 12.94
C ALA A 17 -16.73 14.63 11.44
N LEU A 18 -15.79 13.76 11.05
CA LEU A 18 -15.72 13.30 9.68
C LEU A 18 -17.05 12.61 9.39
N THR A 19 -17.95 13.32 8.74
CA THR A 19 -19.11 12.71 8.10
C THR A 19 -18.57 11.88 6.96
N GLY A 20 -18.32 10.59 7.23
CA GLY A 20 -18.12 9.60 6.20
C GLY A 20 -19.32 9.68 5.27
N ALA A 21 -19.10 10.11 4.04
CA ALA A 21 -20.09 9.98 2.99
C ALA A 21 -20.36 8.48 2.84
N ALA A 22 -21.53 8.04 3.32
CA ALA A 22 -22.00 6.71 3.04
C ALA A 22 -22.20 6.61 1.53
N PHE A 23 -21.26 5.97 0.87
CA PHE A 23 -21.41 5.59 -0.53
C PHE A 23 -22.46 4.47 -0.59
N ALA A 24 -23.70 4.84 -0.80
CA ALA A 24 -24.74 3.93 -1.24
C ALA A 24 -24.51 3.63 -2.73
N GLY A 25 -23.47 2.84 -3.02
CA GLY A 25 -23.28 2.19 -4.30
C GLY A 25 -23.91 0.82 -4.22
N ASP A 26 -24.84 0.52 -5.10
CA ASP A 26 -25.52 -0.76 -5.14
C ASP A 26 -24.53 -1.93 -5.23
N GLY A 27 -24.34 -2.64 -4.13
CA GLY A 27 -24.24 -4.10 -4.11
C GLY A 27 -22.95 -4.79 -4.53
N VAL A 28 -21.81 -4.14 -4.78
CA VAL A 28 -20.49 -4.79 -4.82
C VAL A 28 -19.73 -4.44 -3.53
N GLY A 29 -20.44 -4.45 -2.45
CA GLY A 29 -19.91 -4.15 -1.13
C GLY A 29 -19.41 -5.40 -0.44
N ALA A 30 -18.16 -5.36 0.00
CA ALA A 30 -17.80 -5.73 1.35
C ALA A 30 -17.94 -7.20 1.82
N ARG A 31 -18.13 -8.18 0.96
CA ARG A 31 -18.19 -9.60 1.39
C ARG A 31 -16.89 -10.39 1.17
N GLY A 32 -15.90 -9.79 0.61
CA GLY A 32 -14.61 -10.41 0.33
C GLY A 32 -13.45 -9.64 0.98
N PRO A 33 -12.22 -10.16 0.82
CA PRO A 33 -11.04 -9.50 1.35
C PRO A 33 -10.84 -8.10 0.74
N VAL A 34 -10.44 -7.17 1.59
CA VAL A 34 -9.99 -5.82 1.21
C VAL A 34 -8.48 -5.78 1.22
N TYR A 35 -7.91 -5.31 0.14
CA TYR A 35 -6.49 -5.02 0.02
C TYR A 35 -6.30 -3.51 0.19
N ASP A 36 -5.53 -3.10 1.17
CA ASP A 36 -5.11 -1.70 1.30
C ASP A 36 -3.67 -1.56 0.80
N ILE A 37 -3.45 -0.59 -0.06
CA ILE A 37 -2.11 -0.24 -0.54
C ILE A 37 -1.84 1.19 -0.12
N THR A 38 -1.10 1.32 0.94
CA THR A 38 -0.66 2.60 1.48
C THR A 38 0.72 2.96 0.95
N HIS A 39 0.87 4.15 0.38
CA HIS A 39 2.15 4.67 -0.07
C HIS A 39 2.53 5.92 0.72
N PHE A 40 3.80 6.02 1.08
CA PHE A 40 4.36 7.20 1.73
C PHE A 40 5.87 7.33 1.47
N ASP A 41 6.32 8.57 1.47
CA ASP A 41 7.72 8.92 1.24
C ASP A 41 8.36 9.25 2.58
N VAL A 42 9.33 8.46 3.00
CA VAL A 42 10.12 8.75 4.20
C VAL A 42 11.13 9.85 3.88
N LEU A 43 11.28 10.81 4.79
CA LEU A 43 12.29 11.86 4.61
C LEU A 43 13.69 11.24 4.70
N PRO A 44 14.60 11.59 3.76
CA PRO A 44 15.94 11.02 3.71
C PRO A 44 16.78 11.42 4.94
N VAL A 45 17.83 10.65 5.20
CA VAL A 45 18.80 10.81 6.30
C VAL A 45 19.43 12.22 6.42
N THR A 46 19.41 13.01 5.35
CA THR A 46 19.88 14.40 5.35
C THR A 46 19.01 15.36 6.17
N SER A 47 17.86 14.88 6.66
CA SER A 47 17.02 15.60 7.63
C SER A 47 17.77 15.73 8.97
N PRO A 48 17.67 16.90 9.67
CA PRO A 48 18.34 17.10 10.94
C PRO A 48 17.83 16.23 12.12
N PHE A 49 16.89 15.30 11.86
CA PHE A 49 16.14 14.58 12.89
C PHE A 49 16.09 13.09 12.61
N ASP A 50 17.02 12.31 12.45
CA ASP A 50 16.92 10.84 12.29
C ASP A 50 15.53 10.35 11.79
N SER A 51 14.97 11.10 10.84
CA SER A 51 13.56 10.97 10.40
C SER A 51 13.28 9.58 9.85
N GLU A 52 14.24 9.02 9.16
CA GLU A 52 14.15 7.68 8.59
C GLU A 52 14.06 6.64 9.70
N GLN A 53 14.90 6.74 10.73
CA GLN A 53 14.87 5.84 11.88
C GLN A 53 13.52 5.88 12.61
N ILE A 54 13.02 7.07 12.86
CA ILE A 54 11.74 7.27 13.55
C ILE A 54 10.59 6.69 12.71
N ALA A 55 10.60 6.94 11.41
CA ALA A 55 9.57 6.45 10.49
C ALA A 55 9.54 4.92 10.44
N TYR A 56 10.69 4.27 10.26
CA TYR A 56 10.74 2.81 10.21
C TYR A 56 10.46 2.15 11.55
N ALA A 57 10.92 2.73 12.66
CA ALA A 57 10.57 2.23 14.00
C ALA A 57 9.05 2.29 14.26
N ALA A 58 8.40 3.38 13.85
CA ALA A 58 6.96 3.53 13.95
C ALA A 58 6.24 2.53 13.03
N LEU A 59 6.75 2.35 11.82
CA LEU A 59 6.19 1.45 10.81
C LEU A 59 6.25 -0.02 11.25
N PHE A 60 7.38 -0.49 11.77
CA PHE A 60 7.51 -1.87 12.24
C PHE A 60 6.66 -2.13 13.49
N LYS A 61 6.59 -1.17 14.42
CA LYS A 61 5.67 -1.25 15.56
C LYS A 61 4.22 -1.35 15.10
N TYR A 62 3.85 -0.58 14.08
CA TYR A 62 2.51 -0.60 13.49
C TYR A 62 2.22 -1.94 12.82
N ARG A 63 3.12 -2.47 12.00
CA ARG A 63 3.02 -3.79 11.37
C ARG A 63 2.74 -4.87 12.42
N ASP A 64 3.60 -4.98 13.43
CA ASP A 64 3.55 -6.04 14.43
C ASP A 64 2.23 -6.02 15.23
N ALA A 65 1.72 -4.82 15.51
CA ALA A 65 0.42 -4.66 16.15
C ALA A 65 -0.74 -5.03 15.20
N SER A 66 -0.68 -4.59 13.95
CA SER A 66 -1.72 -4.80 12.93
C SER A 66 -1.88 -6.27 12.54
N GLU A 67 -0.79 -7.05 12.52
CA GLU A 67 -0.84 -8.50 12.28
C GLU A 67 -1.65 -9.24 13.34
N SER A 68 -1.79 -8.68 14.53
CA SER A 68 -2.56 -9.25 15.65
C SER A 68 -4.04 -8.86 15.63
N ASP A 69 -4.44 -7.93 14.78
CA ASP A 69 -5.82 -7.46 14.73
C ASP A 69 -6.79 -8.50 14.16
N SER A 70 -8.00 -8.47 14.67
CA SER A 70 -9.04 -9.40 14.20
C SER A 70 -9.40 -9.13 12.75
N GLY A 71 -9.15 -10.10 11.88
CA GLY A 71 -9.41 -10.04 10.45
C GLY A 71 -8.24 -9.62 9.61
N SER A 72 -7.08 -9.36 10.20
CA SER A 72 -5.81 -9.26 9.47
C SER A 72 -5.48 -10.61 8.82
N GLU A 73 -5.24 -10.63 7.52
CA GLU A 73 -4.84 -11.83 6.77
C GLU A 73 -3.38 -11.76 6.30
N SER A 74 -2.89 -10.55 6.08
CA SER A 74 -1.49 -10.29 5.70
C SER A 74 -1.17 -8.83 5.93
N PHE A 75 0.04 -8.54 6.38
CA PHE A 75 0.56 -7.19 6.50
C PHE A 75 2.02 -7.17 6.04
N ARG A 76 2.31 -6.46 4.96
CA ARG A 76 3.64 -6.41 4.37
C ARG A 76 4.11 -5.00 4.20
N VAL A 77 5.35 -4.76 4.58
CA VAL A 77 6.07 -3.52 4.28
C VAL A 77 7.05 -3.81 3.17
N VAL A 78 6.99 -3.05 2.10
CA VAL A 78 7.91 -3.16 0.97
C VAL A 78 8.52 -1.80 0.64
N ASN A 79 9.77 -1.82 0.18
CA ASN A 79 10.49 -0.63 -0.23
C ASN A 79 10.78 -0.65 -1.72
N TRP A 80 10.66 0.51 -2.35
CA TRP A 80 10.96 0.65 -3.76
C TRP A 80 12.48 0.56 -4.00
N LEU A 81 12.90 -0.36 -4.88
CA LEU A 81 14.31 -0.62 -5.19
C LEU A 81 15.06 0.60 -5.70
N LEU A 82 14.40 1.43 -6.50
CA LEU A 82 15.01 2.60 -7.14
C LEU A 82 14.93 3.87 -6.29
N ALA A 83 14.18 3.84 -5.20
CA ALA A 83 13.99 4.96 -4.29
C ALA A 83 13.74 4.43 -2.87
N PRO A 84 14.80 4.08 -2.13
CA PRO A 84 14.68 3.40 -0.84
C PRO A 84 13.89 4.15 0.24
N ASN A 85 13.72 5.46 0.06
CA ASN A 85 12.89 6.28 0.93
C ASN A 85 11.38 6.22 0.60
N HIS A 86 10.99 5.52 -0.48
CA HIS A 86 9.59 5.29 -0.81
C HIS A 86 9.17 3.92 -0.30
N SER A 87 8.23 3.93 0.63
CA SER A 87 7.71 2.72 1.27
C SER A 87 6.24 2.50 0.91
N GLN A 88 5.86 1.25 0.87
CA GLN A 88 4.46 0.84 0.75
C GLN A 88 4.11 -0.17 1.86
N ILE A 89 2.93 -0.01 2.42
CA ILE A 89 2.28 -1.04 3.19
C ILE A 89 1.28 -1.71 2.24
N ILE A 90 1.27 -3.02 2.22
CA ILE A 90 0.29 -3.82 1.48
C ILE A 90 -0.30 -4.80 2.49
N ASP A 91 -1.50 -4.48 2.93
CA ASP A 91 -2.20 -5.29 3.91
C ASP A 91 -3.52 -5.82 3.35
N VAL A 92 -3.93 -6.96 3.88
CA VAL A 92 -5.14 -7.67 3.46
C VAL A 92 -6.00 -7.95 4.66
N TRP A 93 -7.24 -7.55 4.58
CA TRP A 93 -8.24 -7.69 5.61
C TRP A 93 -9.38 -8.59 5.12
N ARG A 94 -9.89 -9.44 6.00
CA ARG A 94 -10.98 -10.36 5.67
C ARG A 94 -12.25 -9.67 5.15
N SER A 95 -12.47 -8.41 5.52
CA SER A 95 -13.60 -7.61 5.09
C SER A 95 -13.34 -6.11 5.29
N LEU A 96 -14.18 -5.26 4.69
CA LEU A 96 -14.14 -3.82 4.91
C LEU A 96 -14.38 -3.46 6.38
N ASP A 97 -15.33 -4.15 7.05
CA ASP A 97 -15.60 -3.91 8.48
C ASP A 97 -14.36 -4.21 9.35
N ALA A 98 -13.59 -5.25 9.01
CA ALA A 98 -12.35 -5.57 9.72
C ALA A 98 -11.27 -4.49 9.49
N PHE A 99 -11.15 -3.98 8.28
CA PHE A 99 -10.26 -2.88 7.93
C PHE A 99 -10.66 -1.59 8.67
N GLU A 100 -11.94 -1.22 8.65
CA GLU A 100 -12.44 -0.04 9.36
C GLU A 100 -12.23 -0.14 10.88
N ALA A 101 -12.43 -1.34 11.44
CA ALA A 101 -12.14 -1.60 12.85
C ALA A 101 -10.66 -1.45 13.18
N HIS A 102 -9.76 -1.89 12.28
CA HIS A 102 -8.31 -1.69 12.38
C HIS A 102 -7.94 -0.20 12.38
N LEU A 103 -8.50 0.60 11.47
CA LEU A 103 -8.22 2.04 11.41
C LEU A 103 -8.58 2.78 12.71
N ALA A 104 -9.54 2.25 13.49
CA ALA A 104 -9.95 2.78 14.77
C ALA A 104 -9.06 2.34 15.96
N GLN A 105 -8.12 1.40 15.76
CA GLN A 105 -7.21 0.94 16.82
C GLN A 105 -6.20 2.02 17.21
N SER A 106 -5.75 1.97 18.46
CA SER A 106 -4.79 2.95 18.99
C SER A 106 -3.47 2.96 18.22
N HIS A 107 -2.96 1.78 17.82
CA HIS A 107 -1.71 1.69 17.06
C HIS A 107 -1.81 2.29 15.65
N SER A 108 -2.98 2.22 14.99
CA SER A 108 -3.22 2.89 13.71
C SER A 108 -3.21 4.41 13.86
N VAL A 109 -3.85 4.91 14.91
CA VAL A 109 -3.84 6.35 15.24
C VAL A 109 -2.44 6.80 15.63
N GLU A 110 -1.75 6.04 16.49
CA GLU A 110 -0.37 6.33 16.93
C GLU A 110 0.60 6.38 15.74
N PHE A 111 0.53 5.42 14.80
CA PHE A 111 1.36 5.41 13.60
C PHE A 111 1.15 6.66 12.76
N ARG A 112 -0.10 6.99 12.44
CA ARG A 112 -0.42 8.18 11.66
C ARG A 112 0.06 9.47 12.34
N LEU A 113 -0.10 9.57 13.65
CA LEU A 113 0.41 10.71 14.42
C LEU A 113 1.94 10.76 14.47
N ALA A 114 2.61 9.61 14.51
CA ALA A 114 4.07 9.54 14.56
C ALA A 114 4.73 9.95 13.25
N VAL A 115 4.13 9.61 12.10
CA VAL A 115 4.75 9.82 10.79
C VAL A 115 4.20 11.02 10.03
N GLN A 116 2.93 11.39 10.27
CA GLN A 116 2.32 12.56 9.62
C GLN A 116 2.86 13.86 10.20
N VAL A 117 2.96 14.82 9.31
CA VAL A 117 3.21 16.20 9.66
C VAL A 117 2.10 16.71 10.56
N GLN A 118 2.41 16.96 11.81
CA GLN A 118 1.53 17.78 12.65
C GLN A 118 1.49 19.20 12.05
N PRO A 119 0.30 19.82 11.86
CA PRO A 119 0.27 21.25 11.59
C PRO A 119 0.98 21.96 12.74
N PRO A 120 1.84 22.93 12.46
CA PRO A 120 2.75 23.49 13.43
C PRO A 120 2.05 24.18 14.60
N PRO A 121 2.59 24.06 15.81
CA PRO A 121 2.64 25.21 16.68
C PRO A 121 3.57 26.27 16.02
N PRO A 122 3.46 27.55 16.36
CA PRO A 122 4.24 28.61 15.69
C PRO A 122 5.73 28.26 15.62
N PRO A 123 6.41 28.65 14.54
CA PRO A 123 7.60 28.02 13.96
C PRO A 123 8.75 27.76 14.94
N PRO A 124 9.58 26.74 14.67
CA PRO A 124 9.62 25.94 13.46
C PRO A 124 8.92 24.59 13.63
N ALA A 125 7.85 24.38 12.88
CA ALA A 125 7.26 23.06 12.81
C ALA A 125 7.98 22.24 11.75
N PHE A 126 8.47 21.12 12.16
CA PHE A 126 9.16 20.18 11.32
C PHE A 126 8.22 19.01 11.02
N ASN A 127 8.10 18.68 9.73
CA ASN A 127 7.61 17.39 9.31
C ASN A 127 8.57 16.35 9.89
N CYS A 128 8.10 15.53 10.82
CA CYS A 128 9.02 14.59 11.44
C CYS A 128 9.62 13.65 10.40
N CYS A 129 8.78 12.93 9.65
CA CYS A 129 9.27 11.65 9.17
C CYS A 129 8.87 11.34 7.74
N ILE A 130 7.80 11.93 7.21
CA ILE A 130 7.37 11.73 5.82
C ILE A 130 7.29 13.04 5.05
N GLY A 131 7.67 12.98 3.77
CA GLY A 131 7.73 14.13 2.86
C GLY A 131 6.46 14.36 2.05
N SER A 132 5.54 13.38 2.06
CA SER A 132 4.28 13.44 1.33
C SER A 132 3.09 13.04 2.23
N PRO A 133 1.86 13.42 1.88
CA PRO A 133 0.67 12.82 2.50
C PRO A 133 0.67 11.31 2.30
N ILE A 134 0.11 10.59 3.25
CA ILE A 134 -0.15 9.15 3.10
C ILE A 134 -1.23 8.98 2.03
N ASP A 135 -0.94 8.15 1.02
CA ASP A 135 -1.87 7.80 -0.06
C ASP A 135 -2.39 6.38 0.18
N ASP A 136 -3.57 6.28 0.78
CA ASP A 136 -4.26 5.03 1.08
C ASP A 136 -5.25 4.70 -0.03
N ARG A 137 -5.18 3.49 -0.57
CA ARG A 137 -6.09 3.03 -1.63
C ARG A 137 -6.60 1.64 -1.34
N GLN A 138 -7.93 1.52 -1.20
CA GLN A 138 -8.60 0.26 -0.92
C GLN A 138 -9.08 -0.39 -2.20
N TYR A 139 -8.86 -1.70 -2.27
CA TYR A 139 -9.19 -2.52 -3.43
C TYR A 139 -9.97 -3.77 -3.04
N SER A 140 -10.81 -4.22 -3.95
CA SER A 140 -11.41 -5.57 -3.93
C SER A 140 -10.61 -6.52 -4.81
N LEU A 141 -10.60 -7.79 -4.44
CA LEU A 141 -10.01 -8.85 -5.25
C LEU A 141 -10.84 -9.11 -6.50
N VAL A 142 -10.22 -8.99 -7.66
CA VAL A 142 -10.81 -9.47 -8.94
C VAL A 142 -10.41 -10.92 -9.17
N LYS A 143 -9.11 -11.20 -9.17
CA LYS A 143 -8.59 -12.55 -9.42
C LYS A 143 -7.16 -12.70 -8.87
N SER A 144 -6.87 -13.89 -8.37
CA SER A 144 -5.52 -14.29 -8.00
C SER A 144 -5.10 -15.55 -8.75
N PHE A 145 -3.82 -15.67 -9.04
CA PHE A 145 -3.17 -16.80 -9.73
C PHE A 145 -1.96 -17.25 -8.92
N ASN A 146 -1.65 -18.54 -9.00
CA ASN A 146 -0.58 -19.20 -8.24
C ASN A 146 -0.79 -19.04 -6.72
N MET A 147 0.24 -18.63 -5.99
CA MET A 147 0.18 -18.43 -4.55
C MET A 147 -0.70 -17.22 -4.21
N PRO A 148 -1.66 -17.34 -3.26
CA PRO A 148 -2.37 -16.16 -2.77
C PRO A 148 -1.41 -15.14 -2.18
N TRP A 149 -1.69 -13.85 -2.38
CA TRP A 149 -0.88 -12.77 -1.80
C TRP A 149 -0.74 -12.88 -0.27
N THR A 150 -1.76 -13.40 0.40
CA THR A 150 -1.79 -13.60 1.85
C THR A 150 -0.87 -14.72 2.34
N SER A 151 -0.32 -15.53 1.44
CA SER A 151 0.56 -16.63 1.83
C SER A 151 1.97 -16.12 2.15
N ASN A 152 2.44 -16.39 3.36
CA ASN A 152 3.83 -16.12 3.77
C ASN A 152 4.79 -17.23 3.35
N LEU A 153 4.26 -18.32 2.81
CA LEU A 153 5.03 -19.49 2.41
C LEU A 153 4.83 -19.77 0.93
N LEU A 154 5.91 -20.18 0.26
CA LEU A 154 5.81 -20.80 -1.04
C LEU A 154 4.96 -22.09 -0.94
N PRO A 155 4.36 -22.57 -2.04
CA PRO A 155 3.63 -23.84 -2.06
C PRO A 155 4.44 -25.03 -1.50
N SER A 156 5.77 -24.93 -1.51
CA SER A 156 6.71 -25.92 -0.93
C SER A 156 6.85 -25.83 0.59
N GLY A 157 6.17 -24.90 1.27
CA GLY A 157 6.36 -24.61 2.70
C GLY A 157 7.66 -23.87 3.04
N VAL A 158 8.41 -23.44 2.02
CA VAL A 158 9.63 -22.62 2.18
C VAL A 158 9.22 -21.16 2.20
N GLY A 159 9.79 -20.36 3.11
CA GLY A 159 9.60 -18.90 3.14
C GLY A 159 10.04 -18.25 1.83
N LEU A 160 9.49 -17.08 1.54
CA LEU A 160 9.93 -16.26 0.42
C LEU A 160 11.41 -15.96 0.57
N LYS A 161 12.17 -16.07 -0.53
CA LYS A 161 13.59 -15.71 -0.52
C LYS A 161 13.76 -14.22 -0.35
N ASN A 162 14.87 -13.80 0.26
CA ASN A 162 15.23 -12.38 0.36
C ASN A 162 15.40 -11.70 -1.00
N SER A 163 15.59 -12.49 -2.07
CA SER A 163 15.68 -12.02 -3.46
C SER A 163 14.32 -11.88 -4.14
N ALA A 164 13.22 -12.21 -3.47
CA ALA A 164 11.89 -12.09 -4.07
C ALA A 164 11.57 -10.63 -4.40
N LEU A 165 11.12 -10.40 -5.63
CA LEU A 165 10.71 -9.10 -6.10
C LEU A 165 9.20 -8.96 -5.97
N PHE A 166 8.77 -7.87 -5.36
CA PHE A 166 7.37 -7.48 -5.22
C PHE A 166 7.09 -6.34 -6.20
N VAL A 167 6.17 -6.56 -7.13
CA VAL A 167 5.81 -5.53 -8.12
C VAL A 167 4.38 -5.08 -7.88
N VAL A 168 4.23 -3.78 -7.68
CA VAL A 168 2.93 -3.11 -7.63
C VAL A 168 2.78 -2.30 -8.90
N THR A 169 1.74 -2.57 -9.67
CA THR A 169 1.44 -1.78 -10.87
C THR A 169 0.09 -1.11 -10.72
N TYR A 170 0.06 0.22 -10.82
CA TYR A 170 -1.18 0.99 -10.86
C TYR A 170 -1.62 1.20 -12.30
N ILE A 171 -2.92 0.98 -12.56
CA ILE A 171 -3.51 0.98 -13.90
C ILE A 171 -4.79 1.82 -13.85
N ASP A 172 -4.77 2.97 -14.49
CA ASP A 172 -5.93 3.84 -14.62
C ASP A 172 -6.46 3.73 -16.07
N PHE A 173 -7.62 3.12 -16.27
CA PHE A 173 -8.30 3.15 -17.56
C PHE A 173 -9.05 4.48 -17.73
N LEU A 174 -9.28 4.86 -18.97
CA LEU A 174 -10.12 6.01 -19.31
C LEU A 174 -11.50 5.85 -18.66
N ALA A 175 -11.99 6.92 -18.02
CA ALA A 175 -13.25 6.87 -17.26
C ALA A 175 -14.49 6.64 -18.16
N ASP A 176 -14.41 7.06 -19.42
CA ASP A 176 -15.44 6.88 -20.46
C ASP A 176 -15.23 5.60 -21.28
N GLY A 177 -14.19 4.82 -20.94
CA GLY A 177 -13.89 3.54 -21.55
C GLY A 177 -14.76 2.39 -21.01
N ASP A 178 -14.39 1.18 -21.42
CA ASP A 178 -14.98 -0.06 -20.89
C ASP A 178 -14.04 -0.67 -19.85
N PRO A 179 -14.23 -0.38 -18.53
CA PRO A 179 -13.39 -0.93 -17.48
C PRO A 179 -13.50 -2.45 -17.39
N GLY A 180 -14.62 -3.05 -17.78
CA GLY A 180 -14.80 -4.50 -17.82
C GLY A 180 -13.85 -5.16 -18.82
N LYS A 181 -13.69 -4.56 -20.01
CA LYS A 181 -12.70 -5.02 -20.99
C LYS A 181 -11.27 -4.90 -20.47
N GLY A 182 -10.95 -3.80 -19.80
CA GLY A 182 -9.65 -3.61 -19.15
C GLY A 182 -9.38 -4.68 -18.11
N GLN A 183 -10.37 -4.98 -17.27
CA GLN A 183 -10.30 -6.05 -16.27
C GLN A 183 -10.04 -7.42 -16.92
N ASP A 184 -10.79 -7.78 -17.97
CA ASP A 184 -10.61 -9.05 -18.68
C ASP A 184 -9.21 -9.20 -19.26
N ASP A 185 -8.64 -8.11 -19.76
CA ASP A 185 -7.28 -8.11 -20.28
C ASP A 185 -6.22 -8.27 -19.21
N LEU A 186 -6.41 -7.66 -18.03
CA LEU A 186 -5.55 -7.85 -16.86
C LEU A 186 -5.63 -9.29 -16.32
N VAL A 187 -6.83 -9.86 -16.24
CA VAL A 187 -7.03 -11.25 -15.81
C VAL A 187 -6.37 -12.23 -16.79
N ARG A 188 -6.46 -11.98 -18.10
CA ARG A 188 -5.79 -12.79 -19.12
C ARG A 188 -4.27 -12.67 -19.02
N TYR A 189 -3.75 -11.47 -18.84
CA TYR A 189 -2.33 -11.23 -18.66
C TYR A 189 -1.80 -11.97 -17.41
N GLY A 190 -2.50 -11.89 -16.28
CA GLY A 190 -2.17 -12.66 -15.07
C GLY A 190 -2.21 -14.16 -15.28
N SER A 191 -3.19 -14.66 -16.05
CA SER A 191 -3.23 -16.09 -16.41
C SER A 191 -2.06 -16.52 -17.29
N ASP A 192 -1.55 -15.65 -18.15
CA ASP A 192 -0.38 -15.99 -18.98
C ASP A 192 0.92 -15.88 -18.17
N SER A 193 1.03 -14.86 -17.32
CA SER A 193 2.14 -14.67 -16.39
C SER A 193 2.29 -15.85 -15.43
N SER A 194 1.19 -16.35 -14.89
CA SER A 194 1.19 -17.44 -13.90
C SER A 194 1.77 -18.77 -14.42
N LYS A 195 1.99 -18.88 -15.71
CA LYS A 195 2.60 -20.08 -16.34
C LYS A 195 4.11 -19.93 -16.55
N VAL A 196 4.66 -18.77 -16.21
CA VAL A 196 6.08 -18.47 -16.39
C VAL A 196 6.87 -18.90 -15.16
N SER A 197 8.05 -19.49 -15.40
CA SER A 197 8.96 -19.83 -14.31
C SER A 197 9.37 -18.59 -13.53
N GLY A 198 9.43 -18.71 -12.21
CA GLY A 198 9.79 -17.60 -11.31
C GLY A 198 8.63 -16.70 -10.90
N GLN A 199 7.47 -16.80 -11.55
CA GLN A 199 6.28 -16.07 -11.13
C GLN A 199 5.58 -16.82 -9.99
N LEU A 200 5.60 -16.25 -8.78
CA LEU A 200 5.11 -16.89 -7.55
C LEU A 200 3.66 -16.51 -7.24
N SER A 201 3.28 -15.25 -7.48
CA SER A 201 1.93 -14.75 -7.24
C SER A 201 1.58 -13.66 -8.24
N PHE A 202 0.34 -13.65 -8.73
CA PHE A 202 -0.22 -12.57 -9.53
C PHE A 202 -1.65 -12.29 -9.07
N THR A 203 -1.93 -11.09 -8.62
CA THR A 203 -3.24 -10.70 -8.10
C THR A 203 -3.71 -9.44 -8.83
N VAL A 204 -4.94 -9.49 -9.35
CA VAL A 204 -5.63 -8.34 -9.98
C VAL A 204 -6.62 -7.78 -8.98
N LEU A 205 -6.54 -6.49 -8.76
CA LEU A 205 -7.33 -5.72 -7.81
C LEU A 205 -8.08 -4.60 -8.53
N GLN A 206 -9.29 -4.27 -8.05
CA GLN A 206 -10.07 -3.11 -8.51
C GLN A 206 -10.30 -2.15 -7.35
N GLN A 207 -10.03 -0.87 -7.53
CA GLN A 207 -10.20 0.14 -6.50
C GLN A 207 -11.69 0.30 -6.15
N LEU A 208 -12.00 0.34 -4.83
CA LEU A 208 -13.38 0.30 -4.34
C LEU A 208 -14.20 1.53 -4.75
N ASP A 209 -13.60 2.71 -4.69
CA ASP A 209 -14.26 3.98 -4.98
C ASP A 209 -14.12 4.43 -6.45
N ARG A 210 -13.30 3.72 -7.25
CA ARG A 210 -12.97 4.08 -8.64
C ARG A 210 -12.91 2.85 -9.53
N PRO A 211 -14.03 2.43 -10.12
CA PRO A 211 -14.12 1.16 -10.85
C PRO A 211 -13.28 1.10 -12.14
N ASN A 212 -12.78 2.23 -12.62
CA ASN A 212 -11.83 2.30 -13.75
C ASN A 212 -10.35 2.19 -13.33
N ARG A 213 -10.08 2.09 -12.01
CA ARG A 213 -8.73 1.96 -11.47
C ARG A 213 -8.48 0.57 -10.94
N PHE A 214 -7.33 0.05 -11.32
CA PHE A 214 -6.88 -1.28 -10.94
C PHE A 214 -5.48 -1.21 -10.36
N ALA A 215 -5.10 -2.27 -9.65
CA ALA A 215 -3.72 -2.56 -9.33
C ALA A 215 -3.43 -4.04 -9.61
N THR A 216 -2.19 -4.35 -9.97
CA THR A 216 -1.69 -5.72 -9.89
C THR A 216 -0.64 -5.81 -8.80
N LEU A 217 -0.70 -6.91 -8.03
CA LEU A 217 0.32 -7.29 -7.09
C LEU A 217 0.98 -8.56 -7.60
N GLU A 218 2.29 -8.50 -7.83
CA GLU A 218 3.06 -9.61 -8.35
C GLU A 218 4.20 -9.96 -7.40
N VAL A 219 4.50 -11.24 -7.26
CA VAL A 219 5.69 -11.72 -6.56
C VAL A 219 6.47 -12.61 -7.53
N TRP A 220 7.75 -12.29 -7.68
CA TRP A 220 8.69 -13.00 -8.52
C TRP A 220 9.83 -13.57 -7.68
N ASP A 221 10.36 -14.73 -8.06
CA ASP A 221 11.49 -15.36 -7.37
C ASP A 221 12.76 -14.49 -7.46
N THR A 222 12.93 -13.82 -8.62
CA THR A 222 14.05 -12.89 -8.85
C THR A 222 13.63 -11.73 -9.78
N GLU A 223 14.40 -10.64 -9.72
CA GLU A 223 14.29 -9.55 -10.70
C GLU A 223 14.59 -10.00 -12.13
N THR A 224 15.50 -10.99 -12.28
CA THR A 224 15.83 -11.56 -13.60
C THR A 224 14.61 -12.22 -14.24
N ASP A 225 13.83 -12.98 -13.48
CA ASP A 225 12.61 -13.63 -13.97
C ASP A 225 11.56 -12.61 -14.39
N TYR A 226 11.38 -11.56 -13.56
CA TYR A 226 10.50 -10.44 -13.90
C TYR A 226 10.93 -9.75 -15.20
N ASN A 227 12.21 -9.41 -15.32
CA ASN A 227 12.74 -8.75 -16.51
C ASN A 227 12.61 -9.61 -17.76
N ALA A 228 12.77 -10.94 -17.65
CA ALA A 228 12.53 -11.87 -18.74
C ALA A 228 11.06 -11.83 -19.19
N TRP A 229 10.10 -11.79 -18.24
CA TRP A 229 8.67 -11.66 -18.53
C TRP A 229 8.33 -10.30 -19.16
N GLN A 230 8.93 -9.21 -18.68
CA GLN A 230 8.69 -7.88 -19.29
C GLN A 230 9.11 -7.82 -20.77
N ASN A 231 10.07 -8.64 -21.18
CA ASN A 231 10.52 -8.74 -22.56
C ASN A 231 9.82 -9.86 -23.37
N ASP A 232 8.88 -10.59 -22.75
CA ASP A 232 8.14 -11.68 -23.45
C ASP A 232 7.18 -11.09 -24.50
N PRO A 233 7.03 -11.72 -25.68
CA PRO A 233 6.06 -11.30 -26.69
C PRO A 233 4.62 -11.18 -26.19
N LYS A 234 4.22 -11.94 -25.16
CA LYS A 234 2.88 -11.85 -24.55
C LYS A 234 2.71 -10.55 -23.79
N THR A 235 3.74 -10.10 -23.05
CA THR A 235 3.74 -8.79 -22.38
C THR A 235 3.64 -7.66 -23.39
N ASN A 236 4.42 -7.71 -24.48
CA ASN A 236 4.34 -6.72 -25.55
C ASN A 236 2.94 -6.69 -26.19
N LYS A 237 2.34 -7.84 -26.41
CA LYS A 237 0.97 -7.95 -26.93
C LYS A 237 -0.08 -7.38 -25.96
N PHE A 238 0.09 -7.64 -24.67
CA PHE A 238 -0.76 -7.06 -23.62
C PHE A 238 -0.64 -5.54 -23.62
N LEU A 239 0.58 -5.01 -23.54
CA LEU A 239 0.85 -3.57 -23.53
C LEU A 239 0.26 -2.87 -24.77
N ALA A 240 0.49 -3.42 -25.97
CA ALA A 240 -0.07 -2.87 -27.21
C ALA A 240 -1.61 -2.79 -27.18
N LYS A 241 -2.26 -3.70 -26.43
CA LYS A 241 -3.71 -3.75 -26.30
C LYS A 241 -4.24 -2.79 -25.25
N VAL A 242 -3.57 -2.64 -24.10
CA VAL A 242 -4.07 -1.84 -22.98
C VAL A 242 -3.66 -0.39 -23.05
N MET A 243 -2.47 -0.06 -23.58
CA MET A 243 -1.99 1.32 -23.65
C MET A 243 -2.98 2.32 -24.26
N PRO A 244 -3.71 2.00 -25.36
CA PRO A 244 -4.72 2.92 -25.89
C PRO A 244 -5.94 3.13 -24.98
N LEU A 245 -6.13 2.29 -23.97
CA LEU A 245 -7.24 2.34 -23.02
C LEU A 245 -6.88 3.08 -21.72
N LEU A 246 -5.61 3.45 -21.54
CA LEU A 246 -5.13 4.05 -20.30
C LEU A 246 -5.45 5.55 -20.24
N GLY A 247 -5.89 6.00 -19.08
CA GLY A 247 -6.04 7.41 -18.74
C GLY A 247 -4.75 8.04 -18.19
N SER A 248 -3.80 7.21 -17.74
CA SER A 248 -2.46 7.60 -17.29
C SER A 248 -1.43 6.54 -17.68
N PRO A 249 -0.13 6.88 -17.74
CA PRO A 249 0.92 5.87 -17.90
C PRO A 249 0.85 4.80 -16.82
N LEU A 250 1.28 3.58 -17.14
CA LEU A 250 1.45 2.52 -16.14
C LEU A 250 2.52 2.93 -15.13
N ASP A 251 2.20 2.81 -13.85
CA ASP A 251 3.14 3.06 -12.75
C ASP A 251 3.57 1.71 -12.14
N HIS A 252 4.74 1.22 -12.57
CA HIS A 252 5.34 -0.02 -12.08
C HIS A 252 6.31 0.29 -10.95
N ARG A 253 6.05 -0.25 -9.77
CA ARG A 253 6.90 -0.11 -8.59
C ARG A 253 7.49 -1.45 -8.21
N LEU A 254 8.81 -1.56 -8.38
CA LEU A 254 9.60 -2.73 -8.05
C LEU A 254 10.09 -2.59 -6.62
N ASN A 255 9.70 -3.51 -5.76
CA ASN A 255 9.95 -3.43 -4.34
C ASN A 255 10.62 -4.70 -3.81
N ILE A 256 11.31 -4.55 -2.69
CA ILE A 256 11.79 -5.64 -1.85
C ILE A 256 10.98 -5.69 -0.55
N LEU A 257 10.81 -6.88 0.00
CA LEU A 257 10.19 -7.05 1.31
C LEU A 257 11.09 -6.45 2.38
N CYS A 258 10.51 -5.67 3.30
CA CYS A 258 11.22 -5.16 4.46
C CYS A 258 11.28 -6.21 5.57
N GLY A 259 12.47 -6.43 6.12
CA GLY A 259 12.67 -7.17 7.36
C GLY A 259 12.37 -6.33 8.60
N GLU A 260 13.06 -6.66 9.69
CA GLU A 260 12.94 -5.95 10.97
C GLU A 260 13.96 -4.83 11.15
N THR A 261 14.88 -4.69 10.22
CA THR A 261 15.98 -3.73 10.28
C THR A 261 15.95 -2.78 9.11
N TYR A 262 16.44 -1.59 9.30
CA TYR A 262 16.70 -0.63 8.24
C TYR A 262 18.17 -0.18 8.30
N VAL A 263 18.68 0.35 7.18
CA VAL A 263 20.00 0.95 7.10
C VAL A 263 19.86 2.35 6.53
N ASP A 264 20.45 3.31 7.24
CA ASP A 264 20.41 4.72 6.84
C ASP A 264 20.77 4.94 5.36
N GLY A 265 19.87 5.61 4.66
CA GLY A 265 20.03 5.94 3.23
C GLY A 265 19.78 4.79 2.24
N THR A 266 19.50 3.58 2.72
CA THR A 266 19.22 2.41 1.87
C THR A 266 17.81 1.84 2.09
N GLY A 267 17.05 2.40 3.04
CA GLY A 267 15.74 1.90 3.43
C GLY A 267 15.81 0.65 4.30
N CYS A 268 14.74 -0.15 4.30
CA CYS A 268 14.71 -1.37 5.08
C CYS A 268 15.53 -2.50 4.44
N VAL A 269 16.14 -3.32 5.29
CA VAL A 269 16.88 -4.51 4.86
C VAL A 269 15.89 -5.66 4.66
N PRO A 270 16.00 -6.47 3.60
CA PRO A 270 15.23 -7.70 3.45
C PRO A 270 15.39 -8.64 4.65
N PRO A 271 14.36 -9.45 4.97
CA PRO A 271 14.39 -10.35 6.10
C PRO A 271 15.48 -11.43 6.03
#